data_5a0277dacc299315bcb7df63d548fab5
#
_entry.id   5a0277dacc299315bcb7df63d548fab5
#
_cell.length_a   1.000
_cell.length_b   1.000
_cell.length_c   1.000
_cell.angle_alpha   90.00
_cell.angle_beta   90.00
_cell.angle_gamma   90.00
#
_symmetry.space_group_name_H-M   'P 1'
#
loop_
_entity.id
_entity.type
_entity.pdbx_description
1 polymer ?
#
loop_
_entity_poly.entity_id
_entity_poly.type
_entity_poly.pdbx_seq_one_letter_code
_entity_poly.pdbx_strand_id
1 'polypeptide(L)'
;GLGDVYKRQRKTYGLNLIGGIRRDLLKDDMIQTRQLAQQMRREVQELVDVLLSTPNMEQRTVGIGRLDPEIARDFSNVGPMVRASGHARDTRADHPFVGYGRLPMEVHSEQGCDVISRLKVRINEVYTALNMIDYGLDNLPGGPLMVEGFTYIPHRFALGFAEAPRGDDIHWSMTGDNQKLYRWRCRAATYANWPTLRYMLRGNTVSDAPLIIGSLDPCYSCTDRMTVVDVRKKKSK
;
A
#
# COMPACT_ATOMS: atom_id res chain seq x y z
N GLY A 1 -5.88 3.58 18.03
CA GLY A 1 -6.17 4.03 19.38
C GLY A 1 -6.41 5.54 19.47
N LEU A 2 -6.91 6.02 20.60
CA LEU A 2 -7.18 7.46 20.83
C LEU A 2 -5.96 8.36 20.57
N GLY A 3 -4.75 7.87 20.84
CA GLY A 3 -3.51 8.58 20.55
C GLY A 3 -3.29 8.88 19.06
N ASP A 4 -3.72 8.01 18.17
CA ASP A 4 -3.61 8.21 16.72
C ASP A 4 -4.60 9.29 16.23
N VAL A 5 -5.75 9.42 16.90
CA VAL A 5 -6.76 10.45 16.57
C VAL A 5 -6.29 11.82 17.02
N TYR A 6 -5.76 11.94 18.24
CA TYR A 6 -5.31 13.21 18.81
C TYR A 6 -3.98 13.69 18.24
N LYS A 7 -3.03 12.78 18.08
CA LYS A 7 -1.66 13.12 17.64
C LYS A 7 -1.47 13.04 16.13
N ARG A 8 -2.45 12.49 15.38
CA ARG A 8 -2.41 12.33 13.91
C ARG A 8 -1.15 11.63 13.42
N GLN A 9 -0.62 10.69 14.21
CA GLN A 9 0.72 10.13 14.03
C GLN A 9 0.82 9.00 13.01
N ARG A 10 -0.26 8.25 12.78
CA ARG A 10 -0.20 7.04 11.92
C ARG A 10 -1.06 7.12 10.69
N LYS A 11 -2.17 7.80 10.78
CA LYS A 11 -3.18 7.84 9.74
C LYS A 11 -3.78 9.23 9.65
N THR A 12 -4.08 9.66 8.47
CA THR A 12 -4.70 10.95 8.17
C THR A 12 -6.19 11.00 8.54
N TYR A 13 -6.63 10.15 9.47
CA TYR A 13 -8.00 10.17 9.97
C TYR A 13 -8.37 11.54 10.51
N GLY A 14 -9.44 12.09 9.99
CA GLY A 14 -9.91 13.42 10.34
C GLY A 14 -9.22 14.55 9.57
N LEU A 15 -8.26 14.26 8.68
CA LEU A 15 -7.79 15.20 7.67
C LEU A 15 -8.50 14.98 6.34
N ASN A 16 -8.54 13.73 5.86
CA ASN A 16 -9.23 13.38 4.63
C ASN A 16 -10.71 13.17 4.91
N LEU A 17 -11.54 13.88 4.19
CA LEU A 17 -12.99 13.77 4.22
C LEU A 17 -13.49 13.43 2.82
N ILE A 18 -14.73 12.94 2.76
CA ILE A 18 -15.38 12.78 1.48
C ILE A 18 -15.60 14.18 0.88
N GLY A 19 -15.09 14.39 -0.31
CA GLY A 19 -15.14 15.69 -0.98
C GLY A 19 -13.93 16.60 -0.75
N GLY A 20 -12.93 16.19 0.05
CA GLY A 20 -11.73 17.01 0.22
C GLY A 20 -10.96 16.78 1.52
N ILE A 21 -10.41 17.85 2.06
CA ILE A 21 -9.63 17.86 3.29
C ILE A 21 -10.24 18.81 4.32
N ARG A 22 -10.08 18.47 5.59
CA ARG A 22 -10.67 19.24 6.69
C ARG A 22 -9.95 20.55 6.99
N ARG A 23 -8.66 20.61 6.75
CA ARG A 23 -7.83 21.78 6.97
C ARG A 23 -6.65 21.82 6.02
N ASP A 24 -6.14 23.01 5.79
CA ASP A 24 -4.91 23.23 5.03
C ASP A 24 -3.67 23.00 5.89
N LEU A 25 -2.50 22.90 5.23
CA LEU A 25 -1.20 22.89 5.87
C LEU A 25 -0.78 24.32 6.17
N LEU A 26 -0.50 24.61 7.44
CA LEU A 26 0.07 25.88 7.86
C LEU A 26 1.56 25.93 7.52
N LYS A 27 2.14 27.13 7.46
CA LYS A 27 3.58 27.31 7.18
C LYS A 27 4.46 26.53 8.16
N ASP A 28 4.12 26.52 9.43
CA ASP A 28 4.86 25.77 10.45
C ASP A 28 4.74 24.26 10.26
N ASP A 29 3.54 23.75 9.87
CA ASP A 29 3.34 22.34 9.52
C ASP A 29 4.23 21.96 8.33
N MET A 30 4.36 22.83 7.31
CA MET A 30 5.19 22.59 6.13
C MET A 30 6.69 22.53 6.49
N ILE A 31 7.16 23.47 7.31
CA ILE A 31 8.56 23.50 7.78
C ILE A 31 8.86 22.24 8.57
N GLN A 32 8.00 21.88 9.52
CA GLN A 32 8.17 20.66 10.32
C GLN A 32 8.16 19.40 9.47
N THR A 33 7.24 19.31 8.50
CA THR A 33 7.15 18.15 7.58
C THR A 33 8.44 18.00 6.78
N ARG A 34 9.00 19.10 6.27
CA ARG A 34 10.27 19.09 5.53
C ARG A 34 11.44 18.62 6.41
N GLN A 35 11.52 19.12 7.64
CA GLN A 35 12.56 18.71 8.59
C GLN A 35 12.47 17.20 8.90
N LEU A 36 11.26 16.70 9.13
CA LEU A 36 11.02 15.27 9.35
C LEU A 36 11.37 14.42 8.13
N ALA A 37 11.03 14.87 6.92
CA ALA A 37 11.39 14.18 5.68
C ALA A 37 12.91 14.08 5.50
N GLN A 38 13.63 15.17 5.78
CA GLN A 38 15.10 15.18 5.73
C GLN A 38 15.73 14.29 6.80
N GLN A 39 15.19 14.28 8.02
CA GLN A 39 15.63 13.38 9.08
C GLN A 39 15.40 11.93 8.66
N MET A 40 14.20 11.59 8.20
CA MET A 40 13.86 10.23 7.73
C MET A 40 14.79 9.78 6.60
N ARG A 41 15.15 10.67 5.68
CA ARG A 41 16.09 10.34 4.59
C ARG A 41 17.45 9.91 5.12
N ARG A 42 17.97 10.60 6.15
CA ARG A 42 19.26 10.23 6.78
C ARG A 42 19.14 8.89 7.53
N GLU A 43 18.10 8.75 8.35
CA GLU A 43 17.89 7.53 9.14
C GLU A 43 17.69 6.30 8.25
N VAL A 44 16.95 6.44 7.14
CA VAL A 44 16.77 5.35 6.16
C VAL A 44 18.11 5.03 5.49
N GLN A 45 18.92 6.03 5.12
CA GLN A 45 20.23 5.78 4.53
C GLN A 45 21.13 5.01 5.50
N GLU A 46 21.22 5.43 6.75
CA GLU A 46 22.00 4.76 7.79
C GLU A 46 21.52 3.29 7.97
N LEU A 47 20.19 3.08 8.00
CA LEU A 47 19.65 1.73 8.10
C LEU A 47 19.99 0.86 6.90
N VAL A 48 19.92 1.41 5.69
CA VAL A 48 20.28 0.71 4.45
C VAL A 48 21.77 0.35 4.42
N ASP A 49 22.63 1.28 4.85
CA ASP A 49 24.07 1.07 4.90
C ASP A 49 24.43 -0.07 5.88
N VAL A 50 23.83 -0.07 7.07
CA VAL A 50 24.00 -1.16 8.06
C VAL A 50 23.47 -2.49 7.51
N LEU A 51 22.29 -2.47 6.88
CA LEU A 51 21.66 -3.67 6.34
C LEU A 51 22.52 -4.31 5.23
N LEU A 52 22.99 -3.49 4.28
CA LEU A 52 23.79 -3.97 3.14
C LEU A 52 25.22 -4.34 3.53
N SER A 53 25.77 -3.76 4.61
CA SER A 53 27.09 -4.11 5.14
C SER A 53 27.07 -5.34 6.04
N THR A 54 25.90 -5.88 6.41
CA THR A 54 25.79 -7.05 7.27
C THR A 54 26.22 -8.32 6.51
N PRO A 55 27.29 -9.02 6.92
CA PRO A 55 27.91 -10.09 6.12
C PRO A 55 27.00 -11.22 5.66
N ASN A 56 25.99 -11.55 6.45
CA ASN A 56 25.08 -12.67 6.17
C ASN A 56 23.79 -12.23 5.46
N MET A 57 23.63 -10.95 5.17
CA MET A 57 22.40 -10.42 4.59
C MET A 57 22.15 -10.99 3.20
N GLU A 58 23.17 -11.00 2.38
CA GLU A 58 23.08 -11.53 1.01
C GLU A 58 22.73 -13.02 1.00
N GLN A 59 23.42 -13.83 1.81
CA GLN A 59 23.16 -15.26 1.91
C GLN A 59 21.74 -15.60 2.39
N ARG A 60 21.15 -14.71 3.20
CA ARG A 60 19.82 -14.91 3.79
C ARG A 60 18.68 -14.33 2.94
N THR A 61 18.97 -13.61 1.87
CA THR A 61 17.94 -12.87 1.13
C THR A 61 17.99 -13.11 -0.37
N VAL A 62 19.17 -13.37 -0.94
CA VAL A 62 19.32 -13.63 -2.37
C VAL A 62 18.86 -15.06 -2.68
N GLY A 63 17.99 -15.19 -3.66
CA GLY A 63 17.41 -16.47 -4.07
C GLY A 63 16.38 -17.06 -3.09
N ILE A 64 16.21 -16.46 -1.91
CA ILE A 64 15.25 -16.93 -0.89
C ILE A 64 13.86 -16.38 -1.16
N GLY A 65 12.84 -17.25 -1.04
CA GLY A 65 11.44 -16.87 -1.23
C GLY A 65 11.15 -16.32 -2.62
N ARG A 66 11.67 -16.98 -3.64
CA ARG A 66 11.51 -16.57 -5.05
C ARG A 66 10.06 -16.64 -5.48
N LEU A 67 9.58 -15.57 -6.13
CA LEU A 67 8.26 -15.50 -6.77
C LEU A 67 8.45 -15.26 -8.27
N ASP A 68 8.27 -16.30 -9.06
CA ASP A 68 8.46 -16.23 -10.51
C ASP A 68 7.48 -15.23 -11.14
N PRO A 69 7.90 -14.48 -12.18
CA PRO A 69 7.08 -13.46 -12.84
C PRO A 69 5.75 -13.99 -13.38
N GLU A 70 5.74 -15.21 -13.91
CA GLU A 70 4.51 -15.85 -14.43
C GLU A 70 3.51 -16.13 -13.30
N ILE A 71 3.98 -16.67 -12.18
CA ILE A 71 3.15 -16.91 -10.99
C ILE A 71 2.61 -15.57 -10.44
N ALA A 72 3.47 -14.55 -10.38
CA ALA A 72 3.05 -13.23 -9.94
C ALA A 72 1.93 -12.65 -10.80
N ARG A 73 2.03 -12.80 -12.12
CA ARG A 73 1.00 -12.39 -13.07
C ARG A 73 -0.28 -13.21 -12.94
N ASP A 74 -0.18 -14.55 -12.91
CA ASP A 74 -1.33 -15.45 -12.92
C ASP A 74 -2.18 -15.32 -11.64
N PHE A 75 -1.53 -15.00 -10.51
CA PHE A 75 -2.22 -14.68 -9.25
C PHE A 75 -2.61 -13.22 -9.10
N SER A 76 -2.34 -12.40 -10.12
CA SER A 76 -2.61 -10.95 -10.08
C SER A 76 -2.00 -10.29 -8.84
N ASN A 77 -0.74 -10.61 -8.54
CA ASN A 77 -0.01 -9.97 -7.46
C ASN A 77 0.11 -8.47 -7.69
N VAL A 78 0.21 -7.73 -6.61
CA VAL A 78 0.21 -6.27 -6.63
C VAL A 78 1.30 -5.71 -5.72
N GLY A 79 1.65 -4.44 -5.91
CA GLY A 79 2.59 -3.72 -5.09
C GLY A 79 4.04 -4.19 -5.21
N PRO A 80 4.83 -4.06 -4.12
CA PRO A 80 6.24 -4.48 -4.13
C PRO A 80 6.45 -5.95 -4.52
N MET A 81 5.45 -6.81 -4.32
CA MET A 81 5.52 -8.22 -4.72
C MET A 81 5.66 -8.38 -6.22
N VAL A 82 4.77 -7.75 -6.98
CA VAL A 82 4.79 -7.84 -8.44
C VAL A 82 5.95 -7.04 -9.03
N ARG A 83 6.30 -5.89 -8.42
CA ARG A 83 7.43 -5.06 -8.85
C ARG A 83 8.77 -5.75 -8.64
N ALA A 84 8.95 -6.49 -7.55
CA ALA A 84 10.16 -7.30 -7.33
C ALA A 84 10.24 -8.54 -8.22
N SER A 85 9.15 -8.88 -8.91
CA SER A 85 9.07 -10.00 -9.87
C SER A 85 9.11 -9.52 -11.34
N GLY A 86 9.67 -8.35 -11.60
CA GLY A 86 9.94 -7.85 -12.96
C GLY A 86 8.81 -7.06 -13.61
N HIS A 87 7.68 -6.88 -12.94
CA HIS A 87 6.53 -6.16 -13.49
C HIS A 87 6.42 -4.75 -12.91
N ALA A 88 6.76 -3.73 -13.67
CA ALA A 88 6.69 -2.32 -13.26
C ALA A 88 5.24 -1.81 -13.28
N ARG A 89 4.40 -2.33 -12.35
CA ARG A 89 3.00 -1.93 -12.19
C ARG A 89 2.80 -1.16 -10.90
N ASP A 90 2.23 0.02 -11.01
CA ASP A 90 1.86 0.86 -9.87
C ASP A 90 0.61 1.68 -10.23
N THR A 91 -0.42 1.53 -9.43
CA THR A 91 -1.72 2.18 -9.69
C THR A 91 -1.63 3.70 -9.73
N ARG A 92 -0.67 4.30 -9.01
CA ARG A 92 -0.43 5.75 -8.99
C ARG A 92 0.12 6.26 -10.34
N ALA A 93 0.89 5.42 -11.03
CA ALA A 93 1.44 5.72 -12.35
C ALA A 93 0.50 5.27 -13.47
N ASP A 94 -0.07 4.06 -13.37
CA ASP A 94 -0.93 3.47 -14.40
C ASP A 94 -2.28 4.20 -14.51
N HIS A 95 -2.81 4.65 -13.37
CA HIS A 95 -4.09 5.36 -13.25
C HIS A 95 -3.98 6.53 -12.26
N PRO A 96 -3.32 7.63 -12.62
CA PRO A 96 -3.08 8.75 -11.71
C PRO A 96 -4.36 9.30 -11.10
N PHE A 97 -4.39 9.39 -9.77
CA PHE A 97 -5.50 9.92 -8.99
C PHE A 97 -4.99 10.95 -7.96
N VAL A 98 -5.86 11.81 -7.45
CA VAL A 98 -5.59 12.79 -6.37
C VAL A 98 -4.31 13.63 -6.57
N GLY A 99 -3.88 13.88 -7.77
CA GLY A 99 -2.70 14.70 -8.05
C GLY A 99 -1.42 13.93 -8.34
N TYR A 100 -1.39 12.59 -8.29
CA TYR A 100 -0.20 11.81 -8.62
C TYR A 100 0.34 12.10 -10.03
N GLY A 101 -0.50 12.46 -11.00
CA GLY A 101 -0.06 12.88 -12.32
C GLY A 101 0.75 14.18 -12.38
N ARG A 102 0.85 14.91 -11.26
CA ARG A 102 1.66 16.15 -11.12
C ARG A 102 2.90 15.96 -10.26
N LEU A 103 3.00 14.83 -9.55
CA LEU A 103 4.12 14.53 -8.65
C LEU A 103 5.23 13.80 -9.41
N PRO A 104 6.50 13.97 -9.02
CA PRO A 104 7.64 13.26 -9.61
C PRO A 104 7.64 11.79 -9.14
N MET A 105 6.72 11.02 -9.69
CA MET A 105 6.55 9.61 -9.35
C MET A 105 7.46 8.73 -10.19
N GLU A 106 8.22 7.86 -9.53
CA GLU A 106 9.02 6.82 -10.17
C GLU A 106 8.53 5.44 -9.75
N VAL A 107 8.41 4.54 -10.72
CA VAL A 107 8.05 3.13 -10.47
C VAL A 107 9.32 2.30 -10.46
N HIS A 108 9.63 1.71 -9.32
CA HIS A 108 10.79 0.87 -9.13
C HIS A 108 10.44 -0.60 -9.32
N SER A 109 11.24 -1.32 -10.11
CA SER A 109 11.09 -2.77 -10.29
C SER A 109 12.44 -3.47 -10.25
N GLU A 110 12.44 -4.72 -9.80
CA GLU A 110 13.59 -5.60 -9.68
C GLU A 110 13.32 -6.92 -10.41
N GLN A 111 14.38 -7.60 -10.86
CA GLN A 111 14.27 -8.85 -11.61
C GLN A 111 14.64 -10.10 -10.78
N GLY A 112 15.15 -9.92 -9.57
CA GLY A 112 15.63 -11.03 -8.73
C GLY A 112 14.52 -11.91 -8.19
N CYS A 113 13.30 -11.39 -8.06
CA CYS A 113 12.11 -12.12 -7.64
C CYS A 113 12.14 -12.62 -6.18
N ASP A 114 13.12 -12.26 -5.38
CA ASP A 114 13.45 -12.79 -4.06
C ASP A 114 13.22 -11.78 -2.92
N VAL A 115 13.62 -12.14 -1.72
CA VAL A 115 13.48 -11.28 -0.54
C VAL A 115 14.22 -9.96 -0.70
N ILE A 116 15.48 -9.98 -1.19
CA ILE A 116 16.27 -8.75 -1.34
C ILE A 116 15.68 -7.83 -2.41
N SER A 117 15.13 -8.38 -3.48
CA SER A 117 14.47 -7.61 -4.54
C SER A 117 13.25 -6.88 -4.01
N ARG A 118 12.42 -7.54 -3.17
CA ARG A 118 11.29 -6.89 -2.50
C ARG A 118 11.72 -5.79 -1.55
N LEU A 119 12.83 -5.98 -0.85
CA LEU A 119 13.41 -4.97 0.03
C LEU A 119 13.91 -3.75 -0.75
N LYS A 120 14.67 -3.97 -1.84
CA LYS A 120 15.19 -2.89 -2.72
C LYS A 120 14.06 -2.05 -3.30
N VAL A 121 12.98 -2.69 -3.78
CA VAL A 121 11.80 -1.96 -4.26
C VAL A 121 11.25 -1.04 -3.18
N ARG A 122 11.07 -1.54 -1.94
CA ARG A 122 10.55 -0.73 -0.84
C ARG A 122 11.47 0.43 -0.44
N ILE A 123 12.78 0.19 -0.40
CA ILE A 123 13.76 1.24 -0.10
C ILE A 123 13.66 2.36 -1.13
N ASN A 124 13.65 2.02 -2.41
CA ASN A 124 13.55 2.99 -3.49
C ASN A 124 12.21 3.75 -3.46
N GLU A 125 11.11 3.07 -3.13
CA GLU A 125 9.80 3.71 -2.95
C GLU A 125 9.76 4.69 -1.77
N VAL A 126 10.53 4.45 -0.70
CA VAL A 126 10.65 5.43 0.39
C VAL A 126 11.33 6.71 -0.11
N TYR A 127 12.42 6.60 -0.88
CA TYR A 127 13.08 7.78 -1.45
C TYR A 127 12.18 8.53 -2.43
N THR A 128 11.46 7.81 -3.29
CA THR A 128 10.48 8.43 -4.19
C THR A 128 9.38 9.15 -3.39
N ALA A 129 8.87 8.53 -2.32
CA ALA A 129 7.87 9.16 -1.46
C ALA A 129 8.38 10.44 -0.80
N LEU A 130 9.64 10.45 -0.32
CA LEU A 130 10.28 11.64 0.25
C LEU A 130 10.47 12.74 -0.81
N ASN A 131 10.84 12.39 -2.04
CA ASN A 131 10.93 13.34 -3.15
C ASN A 131 9.55 13.94 -3.50
N MET A 132 8.51 13.12 -3.51
CA MET A 132 7.13 13.59 -3.74
C MET A 132 6.64 14.52 -2.63
N ILE A 133 7.02 14.27 -1.38
CA ILE A 133 6.69 15.14 -0.24
C ILE A 133 7.37 16.49 -0.42
N ASP A 134 8.67 16.53 -0.70
CA ASP A 134 9.42 17.77 -0.91
C ASP A 134 8.83 18.58 -2.06
N TYR A 135 8.59 17.94 -3.21
CA TYR A 135 7.95 18.58 -4.36
C TYR A 135 6.53 19.09 -4.05
N GLY A 136 5.74 18.28 -3.33
CA GLY A 136 4.39 18.66 -2.94
C GLY A 136 4.35 19.87 -2.03
N LEU A 137 5.28 19.98 -1.08
CA LEU A 137 5.41 21.14 -0.20
C LEU A 137 5.75 22.43 -0.95
N ASP A 138 6.53 22.32 -2.05
CA ASP A 138 6.90 23.47 -2.88
C ASP A 138 5.80 23.87 -3.87
N ASN A 139 4.89 22.95 -4.20
CA ASN A 139 3.88 23.12 -5.24
C ASN A 139 2.43 22.93 -4.74
N LEU A 140 2.16 23.24 -3.48
CA LEU A 140 0.81 23.14 -2.94
C LEU A 140 -0.14 24.13 -3.68
N PRO A 141 -1.24 23.65 -4.26
CA PRO A 141 -2.21 24.52 -4.89
C PRO A 141 -3.02 25.26 -3.82
N GLY A 142 -3.33 26.53 -4.07
CA GLY A 142 -4.35 27.25 -3.30
C GLY A 142 -5.75 26.86 -3.77
N GLY A 143 -6.77 27.28 -3.02
CA GLY A 143 -8.16 27.11 -3.40
C GLY A 143 -9.04 26.50 -2.30
N PRO A 144 -10.29 26.12 -2.64
CA PRO A 144 -11.20 25.51 -1.68
C PRO A 144 -10.70 24.14 -1.24
N LEU A 145 -10.79 23.88 0.06
CA LEU A 145 -10.28 22.62 0.65
C LEU A 145 -11.27 21.46 0.48
N MET A 146 -12.54 21.75 0.32
CA MET A 146 -13.60 20.75 0.30
C MET A 146 -14.75 21.19 -0.60
N VAL A 147 -15.39 20.23 -1.23
CA VAL A 147 -16.68 20.44 -1.92
C VAL A 147 -17.79 20.41 -0.87
N GLU A 148 -18.54 21.49 -0.75
CA GLU A 148 -19.66 21.60 0.17
C GLU A 148 -20.99 21.24 -0.51
N GLY A 149 -21.96 20.83 0.31
CA GLY A 149 -23.34 20.64 -0.13
C GLY A 149 -23.61 19.46 -1.05
N PHE A 150 -22.69 18.47 -1.16
CA PHE A 150 -22.97 17.28 -1.93
C PHE A 150 -23.82 16.26 -1.13
N THR A 151 -24.66 15.54 -1.85
CA THR A 151 -25.42 14.42 -1.32
C THR A 151 -25.15 13.17 -2.14
N TYR A 152 -25.23 12.01 -1.50
CA TYR A 152 -25.09 10.75 -2.21
C TYR A 152 -26.39 10.45 -2.98
N ILE A 153 -26.22 10.11 -4.24
CA ILE A 153 -27.34 9.59 -5.05
C ILE A 153 -27.59 8.14 -4.57
N PRO A 154 -28.79 7.81 -4.11
CA PRO A 154 -29.11 6.44 -3.66
C PRO A 154 -29.07 5.45 -4.82
N HIS A 155 -28.83 4.17 -4.48
CA HIS A 155 -28.80 3.06 -5.43
C HIS A 155 -27.81 3.20 -6.59
N ARG A 156 -26.70 3.90 -6.35
CA ARG A 156 -25.57 4.00 -7.28
C ARG A 156 -24.37 3.26 -6.73
N PHE A 157 -23.61 2.66 -7.64
CA PHE A 157 -22.33 2.06 -7.28
C PHE A 157 -21.16 2.94 -7.74
N ALA A 158 -20.05 2.80 -7.04
CA ALA A 158 -18.77 3.38 -7.39
C ALA A 158 -17.66 2.39 -7.15
N LEU A 159 -16.61 2.48 -7.94
CA LEU A 159 -15.35 1.78 -7.76
C LEU A 159 -14.28 2.81 -7.41
N GLY A 160 -13.67 2.66 -6.23
CA GLY A 160 -12.51 3.43 -5.82
C GLY A 160 -11.29 2.53 -5.73
N PHE A 161 -10.13 3.09 -5.99
CA PHE A 161 -8.86 2.38 -5.88
C PHE A 161 -7.76 3.32 -5.39
N ALA A 162 -6.74 2.75 -4.76
CA ALA A 162 -5.54 3.46 -4.32
C ALA A 162 -4.37 2.48 -4.25
N GLU A 163 -3.16 2.94 -4.48
CA GLU A 163 -1.95 2.17 -4.17
C GLU A 163 -1.65 2.33 -2.69
N ALA A 164 -1.83 1.25 -1.95
CA ALA A 164 -1.43 1.15 -0.54
C ALA A 164 0.02 0.65 -0.45
N PRO A 165 0.69 0.71 0.72
CA PRO A 165 2.08 0.25 0.86
C PRO A 165 2.33 -1.21 0.43
N ARG A 166 1.31 -2.03 0.43
CA ARG A 166 1.35 -3.45 0.04
C ARG A 166 0.92 -3.72 -1.38
N GLY A 167 0.44 -2.70 -2.07
CA GLY A 167 -0.12 -2.78 -3.42
C GLY A 167 -1.50 -2.16 -3.52
N ASP A 168 -2.11 -2.26 -4.68
CA ASP A 168 -3.40 -1.64 -4.94
C ASP A 168 -4.51 -2.21 -4.04
N ASP A 169 -5.34 -1.31 -3.57
CA ASP A 169 -6.52 -1.57 -2.74
C ASP A 169 -7.75 -1.08 -3.52
N ILE A 170 -8.73 -1.96 -3.70
CA ILE A 170 -9.92 -1.69 -4.51
C ILE A 170 -11.15 -1.77 -3.64
N HIS A 171 -12.00 -0.74 -3.72
CA HIS A 171 -13.24 -0.64 -2.99
C HIS A 171 -14.41 -0.48 -3.95
N TRP A 172 -15.27 -1.47 -3.98
CA TRP A 172 -16.58 -1.35 -4.61
C TRP A 172 -17.64 -1.01 -3.55
N SER A 173 -18.40 0.03 -3.78
CA SER A 173 -19.45 0.47 -2.87
C SER A 173 -20.76 0.75 -3.61
N MET A 174 -21.87 0.53 -2.96
CA MET A 174 -23.21 0.88 -3.43
C MET A 174 -23.94 1.67 -2.36
N THR A 175 -24.50 2.80 -2.73
CA THR A 175 -25.33 3.64 -1.86
C THR A 175 -26.72 3.04 -1.70
N GLY A 176 -27.30 3.24 -0.54
CA GLY A 176 -28.70 2.92 -0.23
C GLY A 176 -29.46 4.16 0.15
N ASP A 177 -30.60 3.98 0.80
CA ASP A 177 -31.43 5.07 1.29
C ASP A 177 -30.77 5.81 2.47
N ASN A 178 -31.19 7.04 2.70
CA ASN A 178 -30.80 7.87 3.84
C ASN A 178 -29.28 8.03 3.99
N GLN A 179 -28.56 8.19 2.89
CA GLN A 179 -27.10 8.37 2.83
C GLN A 179 -26.31 7.21 3.49
N LYS A 180 -26.87 6.02 3.57
CA LYS A 180 -26.20 4.83 4.07
C LYS A 180 -25.64 4.01 2.93
N LEU A 181 -24.58 3.23 3.23
CA LEU A 181 -24.10 2.22 2.30
C LEU A 181 -25.05 1.00 2.31
N TYR A 182 -25.54 0.62 1.12
CA TYR A 182 -26.26 -0.62 0.92
C TYR A 182 -25.32 -1.82 0.93
N ARG A 183 -24.16 -1.67 0.22
CA ARG A 183 -23.16 -2.74 0.15
C ARG A 183 -21.78 -2.15 -0.07
N TRP A 184 -20.80 -2.78 0.57
CA TRP A 184 -19.38 -2.45 0.38
C TRP A 184 -18.56 -3.73 0.26
N ARG A 185 -17.62 -3.73 -0.69
CA ARG A 185 -16.67 -4.81 -0.93
C ARG A 185 -15.30 -4.19 -1.11
N CYS A 186 -14.34 -4.68 -0.35
CA CYS A 186 -12.94 -4.31 -0.51
C CYS A 186 -12.11 -5.52 -0.92
N ARG A 187 -11.10 -5.28 -1.74
CA ARG A 187 -10.03 -6.21 -2.06
C ARG A 187 -8.73 -5.53 -1.69
N ALA A 188 -8.15 -5.94 -0.55
CA ALA A 188 -6.85 -5.48 -0.10
C ALA A 188 -5.72 -6.18 -0.87
N ALA A 189 -4.57 -5.52 -0.97
CA ALA A 189 -3.38 -6.04 -1.65
C ALA A 189 -2.97 -7.44 -1.14
N THR A 190 -2.98 -7.66 0.17
CA THR A 190 -2.62 -8.95 0.77
C THR A 190 -3.53 -10.08 0.30
N TYR A 191 -4.79 -9.80 -0.01
CA TYR A 191 -5.71 -10.80 -0.52
C TYR A 191 -5.27 -11.38 -1.87
N ALA A 192 -4.64 -10.56 -2.72
CA ALA A 192 -4.06 -11.00 -3.98
C ALA A 192 -2.67 -11.65 -3.77
N ASN A 193 -1.88 -11.15 -2.82
CA ASN A 193 -0.49 -11.57 -2.63
C ASN A 193 -0.35 -12.86 -1.80
N TRP A 194 -1.21 -13.07 -0.80
CA TRP A 194 -1.11 -14.20 0.13
C TRP A 194 -1.13 -15.59 -0.52
N PRO A 195 -1.97 -15.87 -1.53
CA PRO A 195 -2.01 -17.18 -2.18
C PRO A 195 -0.69 -17.64 -2.81
N THR A 196 0.21 -16.71 -3.15
CA THR A 196 1.52 -17.03 -3.74
C THR A 196 2.55 -17.48 -2.71
N LEU A 197 2.30 -17.29 -1.42
CA LEU A 197 3.22 -17.71 -0.35
C LEU A 197 3.63 -19.18 -0.48
N ARG A 198 2.71 -20.05 -0.86
CA ARG A 198 2.98 -21.49 -1.06
C ARG A 198 4.04 -21.77 -2.13
N TYR A 199 4.16 -20.90 -3.14
CA TYR A 199 5.18 -21.03 -4.17
C TYR A 199 6.52 -20.49 -3.69
N MET A 200 6.49 -19.40 -2.95
CA MET A 200 7.68 -18.75 -2.37
C MET A 200 8.36 -19.62 -1.30
N LEU A 201 7.62 -20.45 -0.59
CA LEU A 201 8.16 -21.35 0.44
C LEU A 201 8.81 -22.61 -0.15
N ARG A 202 8.49 -22.99 -1.37
CA ARG A 202 9.05 -24.19 -1.98
C ARG A 202 10.55 -24.06 -2.20
N GLY A 203 11.30 -25.11 -1.84
CA GLY A 203 12.74 -25.16 -2.01
C GLY A 203 13.54 -24.36 -0.98
N ASN A 204 12.87 -23.72 -0.02
CA ASN A 204 13.52 -23.00 1.08
C ASN A 204 13.49 -23.85 2.37
N THR A 205 14.31 -23.48 3.35
CA THR A 205 14.31 -24.14 4.65
C THR A 205 13.16 -23.61 5.53
N VAL A 206 12.77 -24.37 6.54
CA VAL A 206 11.72 -23.94 7.49
C VAL A 206 12.13 -22.66 8.22
N SER A 207 13.42 -22.46 8.47
CA SER A 207 13.97 -21.25 9.11
C SER A 207 13.84 -19.99 8.26
N ASP A 208 13.66 -20.13 6.94
CA ASP A 208 13.48 -18.98 6.04
C ASP A 208 12.03 -18.50 5.99
N ALA A 209 11.07 -19.33 6.43
CA ALA A 209 9.66 -19.02 6.33
C ALA A 209 9.26 -17.69 6.99
N PRO A 210 9.73 -17.33 8.22
CA PRO A 210 9.42 -16.03 8.81
C PRO A 210 9.95 -14.85 7.98
N LEU A 211 11.13 -14.98 7.39
CA LEU A 211 11.71 -13.95 6.53
C LEU A 211 10.92 -13.79 5.22
N ILE A 212 10.56 -14.90 4.58
CA ILE A 212 9.73 -14.90 3.37
C ILE A 212 8.38 -14.25 3.65
N ILE A 213 7.71 -14.65 4.73
CA ILE A 213 6.42 -14.07 5.14
C ILE A 213 6.59 -12.56 5.43
N GLY A 214 7.60 -12.18 6.20
CA GLY A 214 7.90 -10.79 6.52
C GLY A 214 8.14 -9.94 5.26
N SER A 215 8.83 -10.50 4.25
CA SER A 215 9.09 -9.81 2.99
C SER A 215 7.82 -9.54 2.15
N LEU A 216 6.77 -10.34 2.34
CA LEU A 216 5.46 -10.11 1.73
C LEU A 216 4.73 -8.94 2.42
N ASP A 217 5.05 -8.65 3.68
CA ASP A 217 4.40 -7.63 4.51
C ASP A 217 2.87 -7.85 4.59
N PRO A 218 2.40 -9.02 5.08
CA PRO A 218 0.98 -9.33 5.01
C PRO A 218 0.16 -8.56 6.04
N CYS A 219 -1.06 -8.23 5.67
CA CYS A 219 -2.10 -7.82 6.60
C CYS A 219 -2.90 -9.06 7.02
N TYR A 220 -2.64 -9.61 8.21
CA TYR A 220 -3.30 -10.85 8.65
C TYR A 220 -4.81 -10.72 8.76
N SER A 221 -5.34 -9.56 9.14
CA SER A 221 -6.79 -9.33 9.15
C SER A 221 -7.42 -9.40 7.75
N CYS A 222 -6.63 -9.16 6.70
CA CYS A 222 -7.10 -9.30 5.31
C CYS A 222 -7.09 -10.75 4.84
N THR A 223 -6.25 -11.61 5.44
CA THR A 223 -6.19 -13.04 5.12
C THR A 223 -7.22 -13.87 5.88
N ASP A 224 -7.64 -13.38 7.05
CA ASP A 224 -8.59 -14.07 7.93
C ASP A 224 -10.04 -13.76 7.54
N ARG A 225 -10.42 -14.17 6.33
CA ARG A 225 -11.79 -14.05 5.85
C ARG A 225 -12.52 -15.37 6.03
N MET A 226 -13.54 -15.38 6.92
CA MET A 226 -14.41 -16.50 7.08
C MET A 226 -15.62 -16.41 6.12
N THR A 227 -15.91 -17.53 5.45
CA THR A 227 -17.22 -17.72 4.81
C THR A 227 -18.10 -18.52 5.77
N VAL A 228 -19.09 -17.85 6.35
CA VAL A 228 -20.09 -18.54 7.18
C VAL A 228 -21.05 -19.26 6.24
N VAL A 229 -21.02 -20.59 6.26
CA VAL A 229 -21.95 -21.42 5.51
C VAL A 229 -23.00 -21.95 6.51
N ASP A 230 -24.25 -21.51 6.36
CA ASP A 230 -25.35 -22.06 7.13
C ASP A 230 -25.71 -23.45 6.56
N VAL A 231 -25.17 -24.50 7.20
CA VAL A 231 -25.39 -25.90 6.79
C VAL A 231 -26.85 -26.33 6.90
N ARG A 232 -27.67 -25.61 7.69
CA ARG A 232 -29.09 -25.94 7.89
C ARG A 232 -29.93 -25.61 6.67
N LYS A 233 -29.54 -24.60 5.89
CA LYS A 233 -30.21 -24.19 4.64
C LYS A 233 -29.95 -25.10 3.44
N LYS A 234 -28.99 -26.01 3.50
CA LYS A 234 -28.71 -26.98 2.44
C LYS A 234 -29.61 -28.20 2.42
N LYS A 235 -30.42 -28.42 3.47
CA LYS A 235 -31.33 -29.57 3.56
C LYS A 235 -32.74 -29.31 3.02
N SER A 236 -33.01 -28.13 2.46
CA SER A 236 -34.31 -27.73 1.92
C SER A 236 -34.30 -27.44 0.42
N LYS A 237 -33.54 -28.25 -0.34
CA LYS A 237 -33.66 -28.32 -1.81
C LYS A 237 -33.65 -29.78 -2.26
#